data_d068a6378bf83bddbaa4f3a4cf7007f7
#
_entry.id   d068a6378bf83bddbaa4f3a4cf7007f7
#
_cell.length_a   1.000
_cell.length_b   1.000
_cell.length_c   1.000
_cell.angle_alpha   90.00
_cell.angle_beta   90.00
_cell.angle_gamma   90.00
#
_symmetry.space_group_name_H-M   'P 1'
#
loop_
_entity.id
_entity.type
_entity.pdbx_description
1 polymer ?
#
loop_
_entity_poly.entity_id
_entity_poly.type
_entity_poly.pdbx_seq_one_letter_code
_entity_poly.pdbx_strand_id
1 'polypeptide(L)'
;MFSGADKLLFERAAKLRRQQTFAEEILWNYLRTKPLGFKFRRQHPFSVYILDFYCHELKLAIEVDGSIHNIEEVKENDEIRQKQLEQNCINFLRFSNDEIRLKPEEVIQQIETYLKGKLANK
;
A
#
# COMPACT_ATOMS: atom_id res chain seq x y z
N MET A 1 -1.75 -11.91 13.12
CA MET A 1 -0.59 -12.72 12.71
C MET A 1 -0.09 -12.28 11.35
N PHE A 2 1.19 -12.40 11.14
CA PHE A 2 1.84 -11.85 9.94
C PHE A 2 2.16 -12.98 8.96
N SER A 3 1.33 -13.26 8.07
CA SER A 3 1.41 -14.30 7.05
C SER A 3 2.84 -14.65 6.58
N GLY A 4 3.61 -15.33 7.41
CA GLY A 4 4.96 -15.75 7.10
C GLY A 4 6.04 -14.67 7.21
N ALA A 5 5.71 -13.49 7.71
CA ALA A 5 6.70 -12.44 7.91
C ALA A 5 7.60 -12.78 9.11
N ASP A 6 8.92 -12.63 8.94
CA ASP A 6 9.87 -12.92 9.99
C ASP A 6 10.40 -11.64 10.65
N LYS A 7 11.26 -11.81 11.66
CA LYS A 7 11.82 -10.70 12.40
C LYS A 7 12.59 -9.72 11.51
N LEU A 8 13.34 -10.24 10.55
CA LEU A 8 14.13 -9.41 9.65
C LEU A 8 13.22 -8.54 8.79
N LEU A 9 12.10 -9.08 8.34
CA LEU A 9 11.15 -8.32 7.55
C LEU A 9 10.51 -7.20 8.38
N PHE A 10 10.21 -7.46 9.65
CA PHE A 10 9.71 -6.43 10.56
C PHE A 10 10.71 -5.31 10.76
N GLU A 11 12.00 -5.64 10.89
CA GLU A 11 13.04 -4.63 11.03
C GLU A 11 13.18 -3.78 9.78
N ARG A 12 13.07 -4.40 8.59
CA ARG A 12 13.07 -3.68 7.33
C ARG A 12 11.87 -2.75 7.21
N ALA A 13 10.69 -3.23 7.59
CA ALA A 13 9.49 -2.40 7.57
C ALA A 13 9.63 -1.19 8.50
N ALA A 14 10.20 -1.38 9.69
CA ALA A 14 10.43 -0.29 10.62
C ALA A 14 11.41 0.74 10.03
N LYS A 15 12.45 0.27 9.35
CA LYS A 15 13.40 1.16 8.69
C LYS A 15 12.74 1.96 7.58
N LEU A 16 11.93 1.31 6.76
CA LEU A 16 11.20 1.97 5.67
C LEU A 16 10.23 3.01 6.18
N ARG A 17 9.57 2.76 7.31
CA ARG A 17 8.69 3.78 7.91
C ARG A 17 9.45 5.04 8.28
N ARG A 18 10.73 4.93 8.64
CA ARG A 18 11.56 6.10 8.94
C ARG A 18 12.10 6.77 7.70
N GLN A 19 12.05 6.09 6.54
CA GLN A 19 12.59 6.59 5.28
C GLN A 19 11.50 6.82 4.23
N GLN A 20 10.31 7.17 4.67
CA GLN A 20 9.21 7.41 3.75
C GLN A 20 9.53 8.52 2.75
N THR A 21 9.08 8.32 1.51
CA THR A 21 9.16 9.36 0.48
C THR A 21 8.12 10.45 0.75
N PHE A 22 8.27 11.57 0.06
CA PHE A 22 7.31 12.68 0.17
C PHE A 22 5.91 12.24 -0.25
N ALA A 23 5.80 11.47 -1.33
CA ALA A 23 4.50 10.96 -1.80
C ALA A 23 3.86 10.05 -0.75
N GLU A 24 4.65 9.18 -0.14
CA GLU A 24 4.13 8.29 0.91
C GLU A 24 3.66 9.07 2.12
N GLU A 25 4.36 10.15 2.48
CA GLU A 25 3.94 11.01 3.58
C GLU A 25 2.60 11.67 3.30
N ILE A 26 2.39 12.15 2.06
CA ILE A 26 1.13 12.74 1.68
C ILE A 26 -0.01 11.75 1.88
N LEU A 27 0.14 10.53 1.39
CA LEU A 27 -0.87 9.50 1.55
C LEU A 27 -1.06 9.11 3.01
N TRP A 28 0.04 8.96 3.76
CA TRP A 28 -0.07 8.56 5.16
C TRP A 28 -0.80 9.61 5.99
N ASN A 29 -0.56 10.89 5.72
CA ASN A 29 -1.26 11.94 6.44
C ASN A 29 -2.78 11.85 6.27
N TYR A 30 -3.24 11.36 5.14
CA TYR A 30 -4.65 11.10 4.91
C TYR A 30 -5.10 9.77 5.53
N LEU A 31 -4.38 8.68 5.26
CA LEU A 31 -4.79 7.33 5.67
C LEU A 31 -4.76 7.15 7.19
N ARG A 32 -3.85 7.84 7.88
CA ARG A 32 -3.77 7.75 9.34
C ARG A 32 -5.00 8.29 10.05
N THR A 33 -5.79 9.10 9.38
CA THR A 33 -7.02 9.68 9.96
C THR A 33 -8.18 8.70 10.00
N LYS A 34 -7.98 7.47 9.56
CA LYS A 34 -9.02 6.43 9.46
C LYS A 34 -10.18 6.89 8.57
N PRO A 35 -9.92 7.16 7.29
CA PRO A 35 -10.96 7.66 6.39
C PRO A 35 -12.15 6.71 6.37
N LEU A 36 -13.35 7.26 6.56
CA LEU A 36 -14.61 6.51 6.62
C LEU A 36 -14.60 5.38 7.66
N GLY A 37 -13.71 5.49 8.66
CA GLY A 37 -13.61 4.51 9.73
C GLY A 37 -12.68 3.34 9.46
N PHE A 38 -12.05 3.30 8.29
CA PHE A 38 -11.13 2.20 7.94
C PHE A 38 -9.73 2.50 8.42
N LYS A 39 -9.15 1.55 9.15
CA LYS A 39 -7.79 1.68 9.66
C LYS A 39 -6.77 1.17 8.66
N PHE A 40 -5.78 2.00 8.36
CA PHE A 40 -4.65 1.63 7.51
C PHE A 40 -3.36 1.54 8.31
N ARG A 41 -2.48 0.65 7.87
CA ARG A 41 -1.11 0.52 8.37
C ARG A 41 -0.15 0.84 7.24
N ARG A 42 0.99 1.43 7.59
CA ARG A 42 2.04 1.72 6.60
C ARG A 42 3.16 0.70 6.73
N GLN A 43 3.82 0.42 5.62
CA GLN A 43 4.95 -0.51 5.55
C GLN A 43 4.61 -1.81 6.30
N HIS A 44 3.57 -2.47 5.83
CA HIS A 44 3.01 -3.65 6.50
C HIS A 44 3.64 -4.93 5.94
N PRO A 45 4.34 -5.73 6.75
CA PRO A 45 4.88 -7.00 6.29
C PRO A 45 3.77 -7.98 5.94
N PHE A 46 3.87 -8.58 4.76
CA PHE A 46 2.95 -9.61 4.32
C PHE A 46 3.72 -10.69 3.58
N SER A 47 3.80 -11.89 4.13
CA SER A 47 4.64 -12.96 3.62
C SER A 47 6.10 -12.46 3.53
N VAL A 48 6.72 -12.52 2.36
CA VAL A 48 8.08 -12.01 2.14
C VAL A 48 8.10 -10.58 1.61
N TYR A 49 6.93 -9.94 1.52
CA TYR A 49 6.79 -8.61 0.95
C TYR A 49 6.46 -7.57 2.01
N ILE A 50 6.63 -6.31 1.65
CA ILE A 50 6.21 -5.18 2.49
C ILE A 50 5.23 -4.37 1.66
N LEU A 51 3.99 -4.23 2.14
CA LEU A 51 2.96 -3.43 1.50
C LEU A 51 3.08 -1.99 1.99
N ASP A 52 3.03 -1.03 1.07
CA ASP A 52 3.20 0.38 1.44
C ASP A 52 2.13 0.82 2.43
N PHE A 53 0.86 0.55 2.11
CA PHE A 53 -0.27 0.80 3.00
C PHE A 53 -1.23 -0.37 2.92
N TYR A 54 -1.80 -0.76 4.05
CA TYR A 54 -2.68 -1.92 4.08
C TYR A 54 -3.85 -1.71 5.03
N CYS A 55 -5.04 -2.03 4.54
CA CYS A 55 -6.26 -2.08 5.36
C CYS A 55 -6.67 -3.54 5.50
N HIS A 56 -6.52 -4.08 6.68
CA HIS A 56 -6.81 -5.49 6.95
C HIS A 56 -8.30 -5.81 6.76
N GLU A 57 -9.17 -4.92 7.19
CA GLU A 57 -10.61 -5.15 7.11
C GLU A 57 -11.08 -5.35 5.67
N LEU A 58 -10.52 -4.59 4.73
CA LEU A 58 -10.89 -4.67 3.33
C LEU A 58 -9.96 -5.54 2.51
N LYS A 59 -8.87 -6.02 3.09
CA LYS A 59 -7.77 -6.67 2.35
C LYS A 59 -7.35 -5.82 1.18
N LEU A 60 -7.16 -4.54 1.45
CA LEU A 60 -6.79 -3.55 0.44
C LEU A 60 -5.37 -3.06 0.68
N ALA A 61 -4.53 -3.21 -0.34
CA ALA A 61 -3.20 -2.63 -0.35
C ALA A 61 -3.17 -1.42 -1.26
N ILE A 62 -2.58 -0.32 -0.79
CA ILE A 62 -2.35 0.86 -1.62
C ILE A 62 -0.84 0.96 -1.80
N GLU A 63 -0.40 0.95 -3.05
CA GLU A 63 1.01 0.95 -3.39
C GLU A 63 1.41 2.23 -4.10
N VAL A 64 2.58 2.73 -3.75
CA VAL A 64 3.15 3.92 -4.38
C VAL A 64 4.29 3.47 -5.28
N ASP A 65 4.10 3.68 -6.59
CA ASP A 65 5.13 3.31 -7.56
C ASP A 65 6.14 4.45 -7.67
N GLY A 66 7.35 4.18 -7.20
CA GLY A 66 8.41 5.15 -7.19
C GLY A 66 9.32 5.06 -8.39
N SER A 67 10.46 5.72 -8.30
CA SER A 67 11.49 5.64 -9.30
C SER A 67 12.05 4.24 -9.37
N ILE A 68 12.20 3.72 -10.56
CA ILE A 68 12.64 2.34 -10.76
C ILE A 68 14.08 2.32 -11.19
N HIS A 69 14.88 1.50 -10.53
CA HIS A 69 16.30 1.46 -10.75
C HIS A 69 16.70 0.35 -11.73
N ASN A 70 16.00 -0.77 -11.72
CA ASN A 70 16.21 -1.86 -12.64
C ASN A 70 14.85 -2.36 -13.11
N ILE A 71 14.46 -1.90 -14.29
CA ILE A 71 13.10 -2.11 -14.80
C ILE A 71 12.77 -3.59 -15.00
N GLU A 72 13.69 -4.37 -15.56
CA GLU A 72 13.41 -5.77 -15.84
C GLU A 72 13.26 -6.60 -14.58
N GLU A 73 14.19 -6.44 -13.64
CA GLU A 73 14.15 -7.18 -12.39
C GLU A 73 12.93 -6.81 -11.55
N VAL A 74 12.63 -5.53 -11.47
CA VAL A 74 11.47 -5.06 -10.72
C VAL A 74 10.18 -5.58 -11.34
N LYS A 75 10.09 -5.57 -12.67
CA LYS A 75 8.89 -6.03 -13.37
C LYS A 75 8.63 -7.51 -13.12
N GLU A 76 9.67 -8.34 -13.19
CA GLU A 76 9.53 -9.78 -12.93
C GLU A 76 9.11 -10.04 -11.49
N ASN A 77 9.75 -9.39 -10.54
CA ASN A 77 9.40 -9.53 -9.13
C ASN A 77 7.99 -9.05 -8.85
N ASP A 78 7.54 -7.99 -9.52
CA ASP A 78 6.18 -7.47 -9.37
C ASP A 78 5.14 -8.46 -9.85
N GLU A 79 5.40 -9.18 -10.93
CA GLU A 79 4.45 -10.19 -11.42
C GLU A 79 4.29 -11.34 -10.44
N ILE A 80 5.38 -11.83 -9.88
CA ILE A 80 5.36 -12.91 -8.88
C ILE A 80 4.63 -12.43 -7.64
N ARG A 81 4.97 -11.23 -7.17
CA ARG A 81 4.35 -10.62 -6.00
C ARG A 81 2.85 -10.46 -6.19
N GLN A 82 2.45 -9.94 -7.35
CA GLN A 82 1.03 -9.73 -7.67
C GLN A 82 0.25 -11.03 -7.63
N LYS A 83 0.79 -12.11 -8.21
CA LYS A 83 0.13 -13.41 -8.19
C LYS A 83 -0.07 -13.93 -6.77
N GLN A 84 0.97 -13.83 -5.94
CA GLN A 84 0.87 -14.33 -4.57
C GLN A 84 -0.15 -13.53 -3.76
N LEU A 85 -0.19 -12.23 -3.97
CA LEU A 85 -1.13 -11.37 -3.24
C LEU A 85 -2.57 -11.62 -3.71
N GLU A 86 -2.77 -11.82 -5.00
CA GLU A 86 -4.08 -12.16 -5.54
C GLU A 86 -4.60 -13.49 -4.99
N GLN A 87 -3.73 -14.48 -4.80
CA GLN A 87 -4.10 -15.77 -4.23
C GLN A 87 -4.60 -15.61 -2.78
N ASN A 88 -4.19 -14.55 -2.10
CA ASN A 88 -4.65 -14.25 -0.75
C ASN A 88 -5.82 -13.27 -0.73
N CYS A 89 -6.42 -13.03 -1.89
CA CYS A 89 -7.57 -12.14 -2.04
C CYS A 89 -7.28 -10.69 -1.66
N ILE A 90 -6.05 -10.24 -1.89
CA ILE A 90 -5.66 -8.86 -1.64
C ILE A 90 -6.05 -8.01 -2.86
N ASN A 91 -6.74 -6.92 -2.61
CA ASN A 91 -7.07 -5.94 -3.63
C ASN A 91 -6.02 -4.84 -3.64
N PHE A 92 -5.76 -4.25 -4.81
CA PHE A 92 -4.72 -3.24 -4.96
C PHE A 92 -5.26 -1.95 -5.54
N LEU A 93 -4.77 -0.83 -5.01
CA LEU A 93 -4.82 0.46 -5.68
C LEU A 93 -3.37 0.92 -5.82
N ARG A 94 -2.99 1.33 -7.02
CA ARG A 94 -1.63 1.77 -7.30
C ARG A 94 -1.63 3.19 -7.82
N PHE A 95 -0.72 4.01 -7.30
CA PHE A 95 -0.55 5.39 -7.72
C PHE A 95 0.93 5.66 -7.88
N SER A 96 1.28 6.46 -8.88
CA SER A 96 2.68 6.86 -9.03
C SER A 96 3.04 7.96 -8.05
N ASN A 97 4.33 8.13 -7.77
CA ASN A 97 4.82 9.25 -6.98
C ASN A 97 4.33 10.57 -7.55
N ASP A 98 4.39 10.71 -8.87
CA ASP A 98 3.99 11.95 -9.54
C ASP A 98 2.51 12.23 -9.38
N GLU A 99 1.66 11.21 -9.53
CA GLU A 99 0.23 11.40 -9.31
C GLU A 99 -0.06 11.92 -7.92
N ILE A 100 0.59 11.36 -6.91
CA ILE A 100 0.37 11.75 -5.53
C ILE A 100 0.90 13.15 -5.25
N ARG A 101 2.10 13.47 -5.77
CA ARG A 101 2.69 14.77 -5.54
C ARG A 101 1.98 15.90 -6.27
N LEU A 102 1.57 15.64 -7.51
CA LEU A 102 1.00 16.69 -8.36
C LEU A 102 -0.50 16.78 -8.23
N LYS A 103 -1.19 15.69 -7.96
CA LYS A 103 -2.65 15.65 -7.89
C LYS A 103 -3.13 14.86 -6.66
N PRO A 104 -2.70 15.25 -5.47
CA PRO A 104 -3.07 14.51 -4.25
C PRO A 104 -4.57 14.45 -4.03
N GLU A 105 -5.29 15.49 -4.38
CA GLU A 105 -6.74 15.53 -4.20
C GLU A 105 -7.45 14.50 -5.05
N GLU A 106 -6.99 14.29 -6.28
CA GLU A 106 -7.57 13.28 -7.16
C GLU A 106 -7.31 11.87 -6.65
N VAL A 107 -6.09 11.63 -6.14
CA VAL A 107 -5.73 10.35 -5.57
C VAL A 107 -6.61 10.05 -4.34
N ILE A 108 -6.73 11.01 -3.45
CA ILE A 108 -7.56 10.88 -2.25
C ILE A 108 -9.02 10.62 -2.64
N GLN A 109 -9.52 11.31 -3.65
CA GLN A 109 -10.89 11.12 -4.12
C GLN A 109 -11.11 9.70 -4.65
N GLN A 110 -10.16 9.16 -5.38
CA GLN A 110 -10.25 7.77 -5.86
C GLN A 110 -10.28 6.79 -4.71
N ILE A 111 -9.46 7.00 -3.69
CA ILE A 111 -9.45 6.15 -2.51
C ILE A 111 -10.80 6.25 -1.78
N GLU A 112 -11.31 7.46 -1.58
CA GLU A 112 -12.59 7.64 -0.92
C GLU A 112 -13.74 6.99 -1.69
N THR A 113 -13.73 7.09 -3.01
CA THR A 113 -14.74 6.45 -3.85
C THR A 113 -14.73 4.93 -3.63
N TYR A 114 -13.54 4.35 -3.58
CA TYR A 114 -13.41 2.92 -3.31
C TYR A 114 -13.96 2.56 -1.94
N LEU A 115 -13.59 3.33 -0.93
CA LEU A 115 -14.03 3.07 0.46
C LEU A 115 -15.54 3.24 0.61
N LYS A 116 -16.11 4.24 -0.04
CA LYS A 116 -17.57 4.44 -0.02
C LYS A 116 -18.30 3.27 -0.64
N GLY A 117 -17.76 2.73 -1.73
CA GLY A 117 -18.31 1.54 -2.36
C GLY A 117 -18.33 0.35 -1.41
N LYS A 118 -17.28 0.19 -0.61
CA LYS A 118 -17.22 -0.90 0.36
C LYS A 118 -18.18 -0.70 1.52
N LEU A 119 -18.39 0.53 1.96
CA LEU A 119 -19.39 0.83 3.00
C LEU A 119 -20.80 0.52 2.51
N ALA A 120 -21.10 0.85 1.26
CA ALA A 120 -22.42 0.60 0.70
C ALA A 120 -22.74 -0.90 0.60
N ASN A 121 -21.71 -1.75 0.54
CA ASN A 121 -21.88 -3.20 0.41
C ASN A 121 -21.78 -3.95 1.74
N LYS A 122 -21.69 -3.23 2.84
CA LYS A 122 -21.65 -3.84 4.17
C LYS A 122 -23.03 -4.20 4.69
#